data_34d4c751e88689e90db4979eec9c0e48
#
_entry.id   34d4c751e88689e90db4979eec9c0e48
#
_cell.length_a   1.000
_cell.length_b   1.000
_cell.length_c   1.000
_cell.angle_alpha   90.00
_cell.angle_beta   90.00
_cell.angle_gamma   90.00
#
_symmetry.space_group_name_H-M   'P 1'
#
loop_
_entity.id
_entity.type
_entity.pdbx_description
1 polymer ?
#
loop_
_entity_poly.entity_id
_entity_poly.type
_entity_poly.pdbx_seq_one_letter_code
_entity_poly.pdbx_strand_id
1 'polypeptide(L)'
;VRRLSQWSGVVNESDVPYADAQTVYNNGLDNKYAYDYDVAHLQNAYRINVKEQPDVVKQQIMEHGAVGASYTHYYAGENHLNNSYYDMQGIVSSGGGHAVMIVGWDDDYSKDNFATTTKPSNNGAWLIRNSWGDYFDYFWMSYETYSLADTVWVFDMSAEDGLDNNYQLDGGLHTATVGYYTGAANVFYVSEKEGVASETLKSVSLSFTQTADVGYTIDIYTDLKDATNPLSGTKHVEASTSGRTTFAGIHTIPLEEEVILNPGTYYAVVVNIDKKAFEVEYSYSESTNPGKTDDKMVWENVVSYDSDCEGSYYYNGYGRYGKYYYNFCIKAFTSNNVDLGDVLEGYTLSMDGKIDMNFYMNLPDKLVKDSSTYMEFTMPDGNVSKVMLADARKTTDGLYVFSCGIAAKQMADKVNARIVSNGVKGEVHTYSVTDYAESVINAASGVYSDKAVNAVKAMLNYGTAAQQYFGYNTDNPANSIMTDDDKNMDMVGFNTYTGKLVNADSVSGISYYGSSLVLESDTILRNYFELSDGYNIDNYTFYVKDKDGTKNT
;
A
#
# COMPACT_ATOMS: atom_id res chain seq x y z
N VAL A 1 -18.98 -2.69 -15.20
CA VAL A 1 -18.97 -2.19 -13.81
C VAL A 1 -18.92 -3.33 -12.81
N ARG A 2 -19.92 -4.24 -12.79
CA ARG A 2 -20.00 -5.30 -11.77
C ARG A 2 -18.78 -6.23 -11.74
N ARG A 3 -18.25 -6.64 -12.89
CA ARG A 3 -17.03 -7.46 -12.92
C ARG A 3 -15.83 -6.74 -12.33
N LEU A 4 -15.62 -5.48 -12.69
CA LEU A 4 -14.54 -4.68 -12.12
C LEU A 4 -14.69 -4.49 -10.61
N SER A 5 -15.94 -4.37 -10.10
CA SER A 5 -16.19 -4.25 -8.66
C SER A 5 -15.90 -5.52 -7.86
N GLN A 6 -15.69 -6.64 -8.52
CA GLN A 6 -15.29 -7.92 -7.91
C GLN A 6 -13.75 -8.07 -7.79
N TRP A 7 -13.01 -7.06 -8.21
CA TRP A 7 -11.56 -7.12 -8.35
C TRP A 7 -11.07 -8.22 -9.32
N SER A 8 -11.90 -8.63 -10.26
CA SER A 8 -11.42 -9.39 -11.40
C SER A 8 -10.72 -8.41 -12.34
N GLY A 9 -9.41 -8.46 -12.33
CA GLY A 9 -8.51 -7.41 -12.71
C GLY A 9 -8.56 -6.89 -14.13
N VAL A 10 -7.92 -5.74 -14.30
CA VAL A 10 -7.48 -5.21 -15.58
C VAL A 10 -6.03 -5.62 -15.75
N VAL A 11 -5.68 -6.30 -16.84
CA VAL A 11 -4.31 -6.72 -17.15
C VAL A 11 -3.73 -5.86 -18.28
N ASN A 12 -2.40 -5.84 -18.38
CA ASN A 12 -1.76 -5.16 -19.51
C ASN A 12 -2.06 -5.87 -20.83
N GLU A 13 -2.15 -5.12 -21.93
CA GLU A 13 -2.31 -5.65 -23.29
C GLU A 13 -1.18 -6.63 -23.65
N SER A 14 0.04 -6.46 -23.12
CA SER A 14 1.17 -7.37 -23.33
C SER A 14 0.96 -8.75 -22.73
N ASP A 15 0.17 -8.87 -21.66
CA ASP A 15 -0.07 -10.12 -20.94
C ASP A 15 -1.22 -10.91 -21.57
N VAL A 16 -2.25 -10.21 -22.05
CA VAL A 16 -3.39 -10.78 -22.75
C VAL A 16 -3.71 -9.93 -23.99
N PRO A 17 -2.96 -10.11 -25.10
CA PRO A 17 -3.13 -9.30 -26.29
C PRO A 17 -4.53 -9.43 -26.92
N TYR A 18 -5.14 -8.32 -27.29
CA TYR A 18 -6.45 -8.31 -27.97
C TYR A 18 -6.43 -9.09 -29.30
N ALA A 19 -5.27 -9.19 -29.94
CA ALA A 19 -5.08 -10.00 -31.14
C ALA A 19 -5.46 -11.49 -30.91
N ASP A 20 -5.35 -11.96 -29.66
CA ASP A 20 -5.69 -13.34 -29.26
C ASP A 20 -7.14 -13.48 -28.75
N ALA A 21 -7.94 -12.42 -28.81
CA ALA A 21 -9.29 -12.38 -28.25
C ALA A 21 -10.18 -13.54 -28.72
N GLN A 22 -10.08 -13.97 -29.99
CA GLN A 22 -10.85 -15.11 -30.50
C GLN A 22 -10.41 -16.43 -29.85
N THR A 23 -9.11 -16.60 -29.58
CA THR A 23 -8.55 -17.76 -28.89
C THR A 23 -9.00 -17.80 -27.43
N VAL A 24 -8.97 -16.65 -26.77
CA VAL A 24 -9.46 -16.50 -25.39
C VAL A 24 -10.96 -16.79 -25.31
N TYR A 25 -11.74 -16.26 -26.25
CA TYR A 25 -13.19 -16.52 -26.33
C TYR A 25 -13.51 -18.02 -26.47
N ASN A 26 -12.76 -18.75 -27.28
CA ASN A 26 -12.99 -20.17 -27.55
C ASN A 26 -12.49 -21.09 -26.41
N ASN A 27 -11.38 -20.75 -25.79
CA ASN A 27 -10.66 -21.65 -24.87
C ASN A 27 -10.74 -21.20 -23.40
N GLY A 28 -11.25 -19.98 -23.14
CA GLY A 28 -11.17 -19.34 -21.82
C GLY A 28 -9.81 -18.74 -21.52
N LEU A 29 -9.69 -18.07 -20.40
CA LEU A 29 -8.49 -17.45 -19.88
C LEU A 29 -8.11 -18.13 -18.55
N ASP A 30 -6.80 -18.28 -18.31
CA ASP A 30 -6.28 -18.78 -17.02
C ASP A 30 -6.68 -17.81 -15.90
N ASN A 31 -7.17 -18.36 -14.77
CA ASN A 31 -7.63 -17.59 -13.61
C ASN A 31 -6.57 -16.66 -13.01
N LYS A 32 -5.28 -16.98 -13.19
CA LYS A 32 -4.19 -16.10 -12.75
C LYS A 32 -4.30 -14.68 -13.30
N TYR A 33 -4.83 -14.50 -14.53
CA TYR A 33 -5.01 -13.19 -15.13
C TYR A 33 -6.15 -12.37 -14.52
N ALA A 34 -6.98 -13.00 -13.71
CA ALA A 34 -8.02 -12.29 -12.98
C ALA A 34 -7.53 -11.67 -11.65
N TYR A 35 -6.46 -12.26 -11.03
CA TYR A 35 -6.05 -11.92 -9.66
C TYR A 35 -4.55 -11.77 -9.43
N ASP A 36 -3.70 -12.43 -10.25
CA ASP A 36 -2.25 -12.43 -10.02
C ASP A 36 -1.51 -11.44 -10.96
N TYR A 37 -2.17 -11.01 -12.04
CA TYR A 37 -1.62 -10.15 -13.09
C TYR A 37 -2.42 -8.87 -13.31
N ASP A 38 -3.36 -8.59 -12.45
CA ASP A 38 -4.11 -7.35 -12.48
C ASP A 38 -3.20 -6.17 -12.12
N VAL A 39 -3.41 -5.07 -12.84
CA VAL A 39 -2.58 -3.87 -12.72
C VAL A 39 -3.35 -2.67 -12.19
N ALA A 40 -4.65 -2.79 -12.04
CA ALA A 40 -5.49 -1.75 -11.45
C ALA A 40 -6.83 -2.32 -10.97
N HIS A 41 -7.35 -1.76 -9.88
CA HIS A 41 -8.65 -2.09 -9.30
C HIS A 41 -9.61 -0.92 -9.36
N LEU A 42 -10.91 -1.24 -9.50
CA LEU A 42 -11.98 -0.26 -9.44
C LEU A 42 -12.12 0.25 -8.00
N GLN A 43 -11.94 1.55 -7.81
CA GLN A 43 -12.21 2.23 -6.54
C GLN A 43 -13.65 2.74 -6.51
N ASN A 44 -14.07 3.47 -7.55
CA ASN A 44 -15.40 4.04 -7.63
C ASN A 44 -15.97 3.89 -9.05
N ALA A 45 -17.30 3.79 -9.15
CA ALA A 45 -17.99 3.89 -10.43
C ALA A 45 -19.26 4.72 -10.27
N TYR A 46 -19.31 5.87 -10.91
CA TYR A 46 -20.45 6.78 -10.81
C TYR A 46 -21.35 6.71 -12.01
N ARG A 47 -22.64 6.81 -11.77
CA ARG A 47 -23.68 6.80 -12.78
C ARG A 47 -24.31 8.19 -12.86
N ILE A 48 -24.24 8.83 -14.03
CA ILE A 48 -24.70 10.22 -14.25
C ILE A 48 -25.65 10.24 -15.43
N ASN A 49 -26.73 11.03 -15.33
CA ASN A 49 -27.62 11.26 -16.45
C ASN A 49 -27.02 12.34 -17.37
N VAL A 50 -26.54 11.92 -18.54
CA VAL A 50 -25.83 12.79 -19.50
C VAL A 50 -26.73 13.85 -20.12
N LYS A 51 -28.04 13.59 -20.22
CA LYS A 51 -29.00 14.53 -20.81
C LYS A 51 -29.50 15.57 -19.82
N GLU A 52 -29.59 15.20 -18.54
CA GLU A 52 -30.05 16.10 -17.46
C GLU A 52 -28.90 16.87 -16.81
N GLN A 53 -27.69 16.30 -16.82
CA GLN A 53 -26.52 16.81 -16.10
C GLN A 53 -25.27 16.92 -17.01
N PRO A 54 -25.35 17.52 -18.21
CA PRO A 54 -24.23 17.57 -19.15
C PRO A 54 -22.99 18.26 -18.56
N ASP A 55 -23.17 19.31 -17.76
CA ASP A 55 -22.03 20.02 -17.15
C ASP A 55 -21.30 19.16 -16.10
N VAL A 56 -22.03 18.32 -15.39
CA VAL A 56 -21.43 17.35 -14.46
C VAL A 56 -20.61 16.32 -15.25
N VAL A 57 -21.12 15.85 -16.38
CA VAL A 57 -20.38 14.92 -17.27
C VAL A 57 -19.10 15.57 -17.80
N LYS A 58 -19.16 16.85 -18.23
CA LYS A 58 -18.00 17.62 -18.66
C LYS A 58 -16.95 17.72 -17.54
N GLN A 59 -17.37 17.99 -16.30
CA GLN A 59 -16.48 18.01 -15.15
C GLN A 59 -15.81 16.65 -14.94
N GLN A 60 -16.57 15.56 -15.02
CA GLN A 60 -15.99 14.21 -14.86
C GLN A 60 -15.00 13.85 -15.98
N ILE A 61 -15.23 14.33 -17.20
CA ILE A 61 -14.24 14.18 -18.29
C ILE A 61 -12.95 14.95 -17.97
N MET A 62 -13.06 16.14 -17.38
CA MET A 62 -11.86 16.90 -16.96
C MET A 62 -11.10 16.22 -15.82
N GLU A 63 -11.80 15.57 -14.90
CA GLU A 63 -11.21 14.92 -13.72
C GLU A 63 -10.63 13.54 -14.04
N HIS A 64 -11.31 12.74 -14.88
CA HIS A 64 -10.99 11.34 -15.16
C HIS A 64 -10.57 11.06 -16.61
N GLY A 65 -10.57 12.06 -17.48
CA GLY A 65 -10.19 11.95 -18.88
C GLY A 65 -11.29 11.43 -19.81
N ALA A 66 -12.21 10.60 -19.33
CA ALA A 66 -13.29 10.05 -20.14
C ALA A 66 -14.45 9.52 -19.27
N VAL A 67 -15.63 9.37 -19.90
CA VAL A 67 -16.76 8.64 -19.32
C VAL A 67 -17.26 7.57 -20.30
N GLY A 68 -17.66 6.41 -19.78
CA GLY A 68 -18.23 5.32 -20.56
C GLY A 68 -19.68 5.62 -20.93
N ALA A 69 -20.03 5.47 -22.20
CA ALA A 69 -21.38 5.68 -22.73
C ALA A 69 -21.83 4.50 -23.59
N SER A 70 -23.11 4.41 -23.82
CA SER A 70 -23.70 3.44 -24.79
C SER A 70 -24.77 4.10 -25.62
N TYR A 71 -24.93 3.64 -26.86
CA TYR A 71 -25.98 4.06 -27.77
C TYR A 71 -26.35 2.95 -28.71
N THR A 72 -27.46 3.08 -29.40
CA THR A 72 -27.77 2.18 -30.53
C THR A 72 -27.17 2.81 -31.78
N HIS A 73 -26.23 2.12 -32.36
CA HIS A 73 -25.59 2.58 -33.60
C HIS A 73 -26.46 2.26 -34.81
N TYR A 74 -26.75 3.28 -35.60
CA TYR A 74 -27.45 3.19 -36.87
C TYR A 74 -26.58 3.79 -37.99
N TYR A 75 -26.18 3.02 -38.98
CA TYR A 75 -25.36 3.52 -40.11
C TYR A 75 -25.95 4.75 -40.81
N ALA A 76 -27.28 4.89 -40.80
CA ALA A 76 -27.93 6.07 -41.35
C ALA A 76 -27.68 7.38 -40.59
N GLY A 77 -27.16 7.29 -39.34
CA GLY A 77 -26.79 8.45 -38.52
C GLY A 77 -25.39 8.99 -38.79
N GLU A 78 -24.57 8.26 -39.53
CA GLU A 78 -23.17 8.66 -39.81
C GLU A 78 -23.05 9.75 -40.88
N ASN A 79 -22.14 10.68 -40.65
CA ASN A 79 -21.65 11.60 -41.68
C ASN A 79 -20.12 11.53 -41.73
N HIS A 80 -19.62 10.80 -42.70
CA HIS A 80 -18.16 10.58 -42.86
C HIS A 80 -17.39 11.81 -43.35
N LEU A 81 -18.07 12.82 -43.89
CA LEU A 81 -17.38 14.07 -44.32
C LEU A 81 -16.88 14.87 -43.11
N ASN A 82 -17.60 14.81 -42.02
CA ASN A 82 -17.32 15.55 -40.80
C ASN A 82 -17.05 14.66 -39.59
N ASN A 83 -16.96 13.35 -39.77
CA ASN A 83 -16.88 12.37 -38.68
C ASN A 83 -17.91 12.69 -37.59
N SER A 84 -19.19 12.75 -37.95
CA SER A 84 -20.27 13.11 -37.02
C SER A 84 -21.41 12.10 -37.06
N TYR A 85 -22.15 12.04 -35.96
CA TYR A 85 -23.24 11.10 -35.75
C TYR A 85 -24.44 11.78 -35.11
N TYR A 86 -25.61 11.57 -35.69
CA TYR A 86 -26.88 11.99 -35.13
C TYR A 86 -28.00 11.06 -35.57
N ASP A 87 -28.83 10.65 -34.64
CA ASP A 87 -30.09 9.96 -34.91
C ASP A 87 -31.26 10.62 -34.18
N MET A 88 -32.47 10.38 -34.70
CA MET A 88 -33.73 10.87 -34.13
C MET A 88 -34.65 9.74 -33.80
N GLN A 89 -35.64 10.03 -32.97
CA GLN A 89 -36.70 9.09 -32.64
C GLN A 89 -37.44 8.58 -33.93
N GLY A 90 -37.63 7.27 -34.03
CA GLY A 90 -38.37 6.67 -35.15
C GLY A 90 -37.52 6.34 -36.37
N ILE A 91 -36.20 6.40 -36.29
CA ILE A 91 -35.32 5.85 -37.31
C ILE A 91 -35.63 4.36 -37.50
N VAL A 92 -36.02 3.99 -38.72
CA VAL A 92 -36.31 2.60 -39.10
C VAL A 92 -35.08 2.06 -39.83
N SER A 93 -34.10 1.62 -39.10
CA SER A 93 -32.97 0.87 -39.66
C SER A 93 -32.51 -0.19 -38.66
N SER A 94 -31.81 -1.22 -39.17
CA SER A 94 -31.14 -2.17 -38.28
C SER A 94 -30.03 -1.44 -37.52
N GLY A 95 -30.10 -1.48 -36.22
CA GLY A 95 -29.07 -0.92 -35.34
C GLY A 95 -28.59 -1.94 -34.32
N GLY A 96 -27.41 -1.73 -33.75
CA GLY A 96 -26.85 -2.57 -32.71
C GLY A 96 -26.43 -1.73 -31.49
N GLY A 97 -26.62 -2.29 -30.30
CA GLY A 97 -26.11 -1.68 -29.09
C GLY A 97 -24.59 -1.60 -29.14
N HIS A 98 -24.04 -0.43 -28.81
CA HIS A 98 -22.59 -0.17 -28.87
C HIS A 98 -22.13 0.64 -27.66
N ALA A 99 -21.01 0.24 -27.09
CA ALA A 99 -20.34 0.96 -26.00
C ALA A 99 -19.17 1.79 -26.54
N VAL A 100 -19.08 3.02 -26.07
CA VAL A 100 -18.05 3.99 -26.47
C VAL A 100 -17.60 4.82 -25.25
N MET A 101 -16.62 5.70 -25.47
CA MET A 101 -16.20 6.65 -24.47
C MET A 101 -16.45 8.07 -24.94
N ILE A 102 -17.00 8.92 -24.08
CA ILE A 102 -17.03 10.36 -24.28
C ILE A 102 -15.73 10.89 -23.69
N VAL A 103 -14.90 11.53 -24.55
CA VAL A 103 -13.56 12.01 -24.19
C VAL A 103 -13.43 13.53 -24.28
N GLY A 104 -14.50 14.23 -24.66
CA GLY A 104 -14.54 15.67 -24.80
C GLY A 104 -15.89 16.18 -25.27
N TRP A 105 -15.95 17.47 -25.55
CA TRP A 105 -17.14 18.14 -26.06
C TRP A 105 -16.78 19.43 -26.79
N ASP A 106 -17.72 19.95 -27.58
CA ASP A 106 -17.72 21.29 -28.16
C ASP A 106 -19.15 21.83 -28.17
N ASP A 107 -19.44 22.84 -27.37
CA ASP A 107 -20.77 23.44 -27.23
C ASP A 107 -21.19 24.21 -28.48
N ASP A 108 -20.23 24.67 -29.29
CA ASP A 108 -20.43 25.42 -30.51
C ASP A 108 -20.36 24.54 -31.78
N TYR A 109 -20.13 23.21 -31.64
CA TYR A 109 -20.08 22.30 -32.78
C TYR A 109 -21.32 22.43 -33.65
N SER A 110 -21.14 22.88 -34.91
CA SER A 110 -22.26 23.25 -35.79
C SER A 110 -23.16 22.08 -36.09
N LYS A 111 -24.44 22.26 -35.89
CA LYS A 111 -25.49 21.30 -36.30
C LYS A 111 -25.47 20.99 -37.81
N ASP A 112 -24.88 21.89 -38.63
CA ASP A 112 -24.77 21.69 -40.07
C ASP A 112 -23.68 20.66 -40.45
N ASN A 113 -22.85 20.26 -39.53
CA ASN A 113 -21.86 19.19 -39.70
C ASN A 113 -22.47 17.77 -39.65
N PHE A 114 -23.72 17.63 -39.24
CA PHE A 114 -24.41 16.33 -39.24
C PHE A 114 -25.02 15.99 -40.60
N ALA A 115 -25.57 14.80 -40.74
CA ALA A 115 -26.12 14.33 -42.02
C ALA A 115 -27.25 15.26 -42.56
N THR A 116 -27.28 15.43 -43.89
CA THR A 116 -28.15 16.43 -44.49
C THR A 116 -29.65 16.13 -44.44
N THR A 117 -30.02 14.86 -44.25
CA THR A 117 -31.43 14.41 -44.22
C THR A 117 -32.09 14.54 -42.85
N THR A 118 -31.29 14.50 -41.79
CA THR A 118 -31.73 14.64 -40.39
C THR A 118 -30.68 15.40 -39.62
N LYS A 119 -31.03 16.63 -39.22
CA LYS A 119 -30.13 17.50 -38.44
C LYS A 119 -30.64 17.72 -37.03
N PRO A 120 -29.76 17.84 -36.03
CA PRO A 120 -30.17 18.30 -34.71
C PRO A 120 -30.68 19.75 -34.77
N SER A 121 -31.48 20.14 -33.81
CA SER A 121 -32.05 21.49 -33.74
C SER A 121 -31.04 22.53 -33.31
N ASN A 122 -30.11 22.16 -32.44
CA ASN A 122 -29.12 23.03 -31.85
C ASN A 122 -27.68 22.58 -32.13
N ASN A 123 -26.75 23.50 -31.98
CA ASN A 123 -25.30 23.19 -31.92
C ASN A 123 -24.97 22.40 -30.67
N GLY A 124 -23.77 21.82 -30.67
CA GLY A 124 -23.18 21.12 -29.55
C GLY A 124 -23.06 19.61 -29.77
N ALA A 125 -21.93 19.09 -29.40
CA ALA A 125 -21.61 17.69 -29.57
C ALA A 125 -20.63 17.16 -28.52
N TRP A 126 -20.75 15.88 -28.22
CA TRP A 126 -19.76 15.08 -27.53
C TRP A 126 -18.69 14.58 -28.50
N LEU A 127 -17.42 14.62 -28.11
CA LEU A 127 -16.35 13.92 -28.80
C LEU A 127 -16.30 12.48 -28.30
N ILE A 128 -16.54 11.54 -29.20
CA ILE A 128 -16.61 10.12 -28.92
C ILE A 128 -15.33 9.43 -29.36
N ARG A 129 -14.75 8.60 -28.51
CA ARG A 129 -13.73 7.62 -28.87
C ARG A 129 -14.41 6.28 -29.10
N ASN A 130 -14.22 5.73 -30.32
CA ASN A 130 -14.76 4.44 -30.72
C ASN A 130 -13.72 3.32 -30.54
N SER A 131 -14.14 2.06 -30.76
CA SER A 131 -13.32 0.85 -30.66
C SER A 131 -13.18 0.07 -31.97
N TRP A 132 -13.44 0.71 -33.13
CA TRP A 132 -13.43 0.03 -34.43
C TRP A 132 -12.16 0.26 -35.25
N GLY A 133 -11.04 0.56 -34.60
CA GLY A 133 -9.79 0.92 -35.27
C GLY A 133 -9.92 2.22 -36.05
N ASP A 134 -9.38 2.26 -37.26
CA ASP A 134 -9.37 3.49 -38.08
C ASP A 134 -10.76 3.89 -38.63
N TYR A 135 -11.73 3.00 -38.52
CA TYR A 135 -13.08 3.29 -38.98
C TYR A 135 -13.85 4.06 -37.92
N PHE A 136 -14.14 5.33 -38.21
CA PHE A 136 -14.92 6.20 -37.34
C PHE A 136 -14.35 6.24 -35.92
N ASP A 137 -13.03 6.35 -35.82
CA ASP A 137 -12.23 6.22 -34.60
C ASP A 137 -12.59 7.29 -33.57
N TYR A 138 -12.59 8.56 -33.99
CA TYR A 138 -13.15 9.68 -33.25
C TYR A 138 -14.26 10.31 -34.06
N PHE A 139 -15.38 10.59 -33.41
CA PHE A 139 -16.48 11.27 -34.06
C PHE A 139 -17.25 12.19 -33.10
N TRP A 140 -17.92 13.17 -33.68
CA TRP A 140 -18.76 14.10 -32.96
C TRP A 140 -20.19 13.58 -32.90
N MET A 141 -20.72 13.33 -31.69
CA MET A 141 -22.11 12.89 -31.46
C MET A 141 -22.93 14.09 -30.97
N SER A 142 -23.98 14.44 -31.67
CA SER A 142 -24.87 15.53 -31.20
C SER A 142 -25.38 15.28 -29.79
N TYR A 143 -25.47 16.33 -28.99
CA TYR A 143 -26.16 16.27 -27.68
C TYR A 143 -27.60 15.79 -27.80
N GLU A 144 -28.23 16.02 -28.95
CA GLU A 144 -29.63 15.63 -29.26
C GLU A 144 -29.76 14.21 -29.80
N THR A 145 -28.69 13.42 -29.86
CA THR A 145 -28.74 12.02 -30.32
C THR A 145 -29.72 11.21 -29.47
N TYR A 146 -30.80 10.70 -30.12
CA TYR A 146 -31.86 10.02 -29.42
C TYR A 146 -31.41 8.69 -28.81
N SER A 147 -30.62 7.92 -29.55
CA SER A 147 -30.16 6.59 -29.13
C SER A 147 -29.08 6.62 -28.05
N LEU A 148 -28.47 7.78 -27.77
CA LEU A 148 -27.55 7.89 -26.64
C LEU A 148 -28.30 7.57 -25.36
N ALA A 149 -27.83 6.57 -24.63
CA ALA A 149 -28.40 6.19 -23.36
C ALA A 149 -28.32 7.38 -22.36
N ASP A 150 -29.36 7.54 -21.57
CA ASP A 150 -29.41 8.65 -20.59
C ASP A 150 -28.32 8.56 -19.55
N THR A 151 -27.76 7.37 -19.34
CA THR A 151 -26.74 7.10 -18.30
C THR A 151 -25.37 6.90 -18.91
N VAL A 152 -24.40 7.65 -18.37
CA VAL A 152 -22.96 7.43 -18.56
C VAL A 152 -22.35 6.93 -17.26
N TRP A 153 -21.18 6.28 -17.39
CA TRP A 153 -20.42 5.75 -16.26
C TRP A 153 -19.05 6.40 -16.17
N VAL A 154 -18.72 6.89 -15.01
CA VAL A 154 -17.35 7.27 -14.61
C VAL A 154 -16.71 6.08 -13.94
N PHE A 155 -15.45 5.81 -14.27
CA PHE A 155 -14.65 4.76 -13.63
C PHE A 155 -13.44 5.39 -13.00
N ASP A 156 -13.29 5.20 -11.70
CA ASP A 156 -12.13 5.59 -10.94
C ASP A 156 -11.33 4.33 -10.62
N MET A 157 -10.15 4.20 -11.23
CA MET A 157 -9.29 3.02 -11.13
C MET A 157 -7.98 3.40 -10.46
N SER A 158 -7.47 2.55 -9.59
CA SER A 158 -6.15 2.71 -8.99
C SER A 158 -5.25 1.52 -9.28
N ALA A 159 -4.01 1.81 -9.67
CA ALA A 159 -2.96 0.80 -9.83
C ALA A 159 -2.19 0.55 -8.51
N GLU A 160 -2.24 1.51 -7.57
CA GLU A 160 -1.53 1.45 -6.29
C GLU A 160 -2.51 1.83 -5.17
N ASP A 161 -3.42 0.94 -4.83
CA ASP A 161 -4.41 1.17 -3.77
C ASP A 161 -3.92 0.76 -2.38
N GLY A 162 -2.81 0.01 -2.30
CA GLY A 162 -2.25 -0.48 -1.04
C GLY A 162 -3.14 -1.49 -0.33
N LEU A 163 -3.97 -2.21 -1.09
CA LEU A 163 -4.91 -3.21 -0.62
C LEU A 163 -4.49 -4.59 -1.12
N ASP A 164 -4.59 -5.59 -0.26
CA ASP A 164 -4.21 -6.97 -0.58
C ASP A 164 -5.44 -7.89 -0.69
N ASN A 165 -6.56 -7.55 -0.04
CA ASN A 165 -7.72 -8.43 0.05
C ASN A 165 -9.03 -7.69 -0.18
N ASN A 166 -9.95 -8.38 -0.82
CA ASN A 166 -11.34 -7.96 -1.02
C ASN A 166 -12.27 -9.01 -0.39
N TYR A 167 -12.94 -8.63 0.70
CA TYR A 167 -13.99 -9.43 1.32
C TYR A 167 -15.33 -9.07 0.70
N GLN A 168 -16.01 -10.04 0.08
CA GLN A 168 -17.29 -9.83 -0.61
C GLN A 168 -18.15 -11.10 -0.59
N LEU A 169 -19.46 -10.89 -0.60
CA LEU A 169 -20.46 -11.96 -0.72
C LEU A 169 -21.29 -11.84 -1.99
N ASP A 170 -21.11 -10.77 -2.76
CA ASP A 170 -21.90 -10.39 -3.94
C ASP A 170 -21.16 -10.64 -5.26
N GLY A 171 -20.55 -11.82 -5.42
CA GLY A 171 -19.76 -12.20 -6.60
C GLY A 171 -20.55 -12.37 -7.90
N GLY A 172 -21.88 -12.36 -7.86
CA GLY A 172 -22.75 -12.53 -9.02
C GLY A 172 -22.93 -11.26 -9.87
N LEU A 173 -23.51 -11.43 -11.06
CA LEU A 173 -23.78 -10.34 -12.00
C LEU A 173 -25.19 -9.76 -11.86
N HIS A 174 -26.09 -10.46 -11.21
CA HIS A 174 -27.48 -10.07 -11.09
C HIS A 174 -27.75 -9.35 -9.77
N THR A 175 -28.06 -8.07 -9.84
CA THR A 175 -28.35 -7.26 -8.66
C THR A 175 -29.71 -6.59 -8.78
N ALA A 176 -30.32 -6.33 -7.62
CA ALA A 176 -31.54 -5.55 -7.51
C ALA A 176 -31.51 -4.63 -6.30
N THR A 177 -32.17 -3.49 -6.40
CA THR A 177 -32.37 -2.59 -5.26
C THR A 177 -33.43 -3.15 -4.33
N VAL A 178 -33.11 -3.23 -3.05
CA VAL A 178 -34.04 -3.68 -2.00
C VAL A 178 -34.64 -2.47 -1.30
N GLY A 179 -35.87 -2.14 -1.65
CA GLY A 179 -36.59 -0.97 -1.14
C GLY A 179 -37.20 -1.13 0.28
N TYR A 180 -36.70 -2.03 1.12
CA TYR A 180 -37.34 -2.34 2.41
C TYR A 180 -36.50 -1.96 3.62
N TYR A 181 -35.18 -2.03 3.50
CA TYR A 181 -34.27 -1.92 4.64
C TYR A 181 -33.47 -0.63 4.61
N THR A 182 -33.16 -0.11 5.79
CA THR A 182 -32.26 1.03 6.01
C THR A 182 -31.04 0.63 6.82
N GLY A 183 -30.94 -0.63 7.23
CA GLY A 183 -29.78 -1.21 7.90
C GLY A 183 -29.47 -2.59 7.33
N ALA A 184 -28.21 -2.83 7.03
CA ALA A 184 -27.68 -4.09 6.52
C ALA A 184 -26.31 -4.36 7.12
N ALA A 185 -25.91 -5.63 7.12
CA ALA A 185 -24.57 -6.01 7.52
C ALA A 185 -24.07 -7.20 6.71
N ASN A 186 -22.77 -7.24 6.44
CA ASN A 186 -22.08 -8.44 6.00
C ASN A 186 -21.11 -8.89 7.09
N VAL A 187 -21.10 -10.22 7.35
CA VAL A 187 -20.17 -10.88 8.26
C VAL A 187 -19.16 -11.65 7.44
N PHE A 188 -17.88 -11.45 7.74
CA PHE A 188 -16.75 -12.04 7.05
C PHE A 188 -15.84 -12.77 8.04
N TYR A 189 -15.13 -13.79 7.54
CA TYR A 189 -14.12 -14.53 8.26
C TYR A 189 -12.72 -14.16 7.80
N VAL A 190 -11.82 -13.84 8.73
CA VAL A 190 -10.41 -13.56 8.42
C VAL A 190 -9.63 -14.86 8.40
N SER A 191 -9.30 -15.33 7.21
CA SER A 191 -8.56 -16.58 7.05
C SER A 191 -7.12 -16.45 7.52
N GLU A 192 -6.56 -17.51 8.09
CA GLU A 192 -5.13 -17.61 8.35
C GLU A 192 -4.37 -17.69 7.03
N LYS A 193 -3.32 -16.85 6.89
CA LYS A 193 -2.44 -16.80 5.72
C LYS A 193 -1.00 -16.90 6.18
N GLU A 194 -0.19 -17.67 5.47
CA GLU A 194 1.24 -17.81 5.79
C GLU A 194 1.95 -16.45 5.72
N GLY A 195 2.67 -16.10 6.79
CA GLY A 195 3.42 -14.84 6.89
C GLY A 195 2.56 -13.58 7.10
N VAL A 196 1.27 -13.74 7.42
CA VAL A 196 0.37 -12.62 7.75
C VAL A 196 -0.04 -12.72 9.22
N ALA A 197 0.38 -11.75 10.03
CA ALA A 197 0.05 -11.69 11.47
C ALA A 197 -1.37 -11.20 11.72
N SER A 198 -1.83 -10.26 10.91
CA SER A 198 -3.17 -9.66 10.98
C SER A 198 -3.46 -8.96 9.65
N GLU A 199 -4.67 -8.44 9.51
CA GLU A 199 -5.03 -7.56 8.40
C GLU A 199 -5.46 -6.20 8.94
N THR A 200 -5.27 -5.15 8.14
CA THR A 200 -5.78 -3.81 8.44
C THR A 200 -6.94 -3.49 7.50
N LEU A 201 -8.15 -3.38 8.04
CA LEU A 201 -9.32 -2.92 7.30
C LEU A 201 -9.22 -1.42 7.07
N LYS A 202 -9.18 -1.01 5.80
CA LYS A 202 -8.94 0.38 5.39
C LYS A 202 -10.18 1.04 4.81
N SER A 203 -10.99 0.30 4.06
CA SER A 203 -12.13 0.86 3.37
C SER A 203 -13.27 -0.13 3.19
N VAL A 204 -14.46 0.41 2.92
CA VAL A 204 -15.69 -0.34 2.66
C VAL A 204 -16.30 0.14 1.36
N SER A 205 -16.71 -0.77 0.48
CA SER A 205 -17.46 -0.42 -0.73
C SER A 205 -18.95 -0.64 -0.55
N LEU A 206 -19.73 0.36 -0.95
CA LEU A 206 -21.18 0.37 -0.96
C LEU A 206 -21.71 0.56 -2.38
N SER A 207 -22.76 -0.16 -2.74
CA SER A 207 -23.37 -0.07 -4.06
C SER A 207 -24.78 0.51 -3.98
N PHE A 208 -24.97 1.65 -4.67
CA PHE A 208 -26.23 2.39 -4.80
C PHE A 208 -26.48 2.81 -6.26
N THR A 209 -26.38 1.86 -7.22
CA THR A 209 -26.36 2.18 -8.65
C THR A 209 -27.63 2.80 -9.20
N GLN A 210 -28.73 2.79 -8.44
CA GLN A 210 -30.01 3.38 -8.82
C GLN A 210 -30.37 4.65 -8.02
N THR A 211 -29.59 5.01 -6.98
CA THR A 211 -29.95 6.06 -6.05
C THR A 211 -28.75 6.94 -5.72
N ALA A 212 -28.84 8.20 -6.02
CA ALA A 212 -27.88 9.23 -5.61
C ALA A 212 -28.25 9.85 -4.26
N ASP A 213 -27.32 10.59 -3.68
CA ASP A 213 -27.53 11.39 -2.47
C ASP A 213 -28.02 10.51 -1.31
N VAL A 214 -27.30 9.39 -1.03
CA VAL A 214 -27.57 8.45 0.06
C VAL A 214 -26.68 8.78 1.23
N GLY A 215 -27.29 9.16 2.37
CA GLY A 215 -26.56 9.29 3.65
C GLY A 215 -26.29 7.90 4.23
N TYR A 216 -25.07 7.68 4.71
CA TYR A 216 -24.64 6.41 5.28
C TYR A 216 -23.89 6.58 6.60
N THR A 217 -23.94 5.52 7.40
CA THR A 217 -23.04 5.27 8.54
C THR A 217 -22.53 3.85 8.45
N ILE A 218 -21.21 3.68 8.57
CA ILE A 218 -20.51 2.39 8.55
C ILE A 218 -19.94 2.17 9.94
N ASP A 219 -20.29 1.08 10.57
CA ASP A 219 -19.79 0.63 11.86
C ASP A 219 -19.06 -0.71 11.70
N ILE A 220 -17.90 -0.87 12.33
CA ILE A 220 -17.11 -2.10 12.29
C ILE A 220 -17.18 -2.78 13.66
N TYR A 221 -17.44 -4.09 13.63
CA TYR A 221 -17.43 -4.97 14.82
C TYR A 221 -16.43 -6.10 14.57
N THR A 222 -15.48 -6.29 15.47
CA THR A 222 -14.47 -7.38 15.37
C THR A 222 -14.68 -8.42 16.46
N ASP A 223 -14.02 -9.55 16.29
CA ASP A 223 -14.02 -10.65 17.27
C ASP A 223 -15.43 -11.07 17.68
N LEU A 224 -16.29 -11.34 16.68
CA LEU A 224 -17.67 -11.72 16.91
C LEU A 224 -17.72 -13.00 17.74
N LYS A 225 -18.48 -12.97 18.83
CA LYS A 225 -18.72 -14.13 19.70
C LYS A 225 -19.73 -15.10 19.12
N ASP A 226 -20.55 -14.60 18.21
CA ASP A 226 -21.58 -15.32 17.47
C ASP A 226 -21.60 -14.76 16.04
N ALA A 227 -21.08 -15.53 15.10
CA ALA A 227 -21.02 -15.13 13.69
C ALA A 227 -22.41 -14.92 13.04
N THR A 228 -23.47 -15.40 13.68
CA THR A 228 -24.86 -15.15 13.23
C THR A 228 -25.45 -13.84 13.77
N ASN A 229 -24.69 -13.11 14.60
CA ASN A 229 -25.09 -11.83 15.15
C ASN A 229 -24.01 -10.76 14.88
N PRO A 230 -24.20 -9.90 13.85
CA PRO A 230 -23.23 -8.87 13.47
C PRO A 230 -22.81 -7.92 14.59
N LEU A 231 -23.58 -7.81 15.66
CA LEU A 231 -23.32 -6.91 16.79
C LEU A 231 -22.69 -7.61 18.00
N SER A 232 -22.33 -8.89 17.90
CA SER A 232 -21.85 -9.69 19.04
C SER A 232 -20.38 -9.44 19.41
N GLY A 233 -19.67 -8.65 18.62
CA GLY A 233 -18.26 -8.37 18.80
C GLY A 233 -17.96 -7.02 19.46
N THR A 234 -16.71 -6.60 19.35
CA THR A 234 -16.25 -5.29 19.82
C THR A 234 -16.51 -4.23 18.75
N LYS A 235 -17.29 -3.20 19.07
CA LYS A 235 -17.50 -2.06 18.18
C LYS A 235 -16.31 -1.09 18.23
N HIS A 236 -15.76 -0.76 17.07
CA HIS A 236 -14.73 0.27 16.90
C HIS A 236 -15.39 1.63 16.67
N VAL A 237 -15.60 2.37 17.75
CA VAL A 237 -16.32 3.66 17.71
C VAL A 237 -15.52 4.72 16.95
N GLU A 238 -14.20 4.68 17.06
CA GLU A 238 -13.24 5.56 16.40
C GLU A 238 -13.22 5.36 14.87
N ALA A 239 -13.53 4.15 14.41
CA ALA A 239 -13.60 3.82 12.98
C ALA A 239 -15.00 4.03 12.38
N SER A 240 -15.98 4.46 13.19
CA SER A 240 -17.35 4.73 12.73
C SER A 240 -17.35 5.87 11.72
N THR A 241 -17.70 5.55 10.46
CA THR A 241 -17.56 6.44 9.32
C THR A 241 -18.93 6.85 8.82
N SER A 242 -19.17 8.14 8.64
CA SER A 242 -20.44 8.68 8.16
C SER A 242 -20.23 9.67 7.03
N GLY A 243 -21.15 9.66 6.08
CA GLY A 243 -21.07 10.56 4.94
C GLY A 243 -22.32 10.51 4.07
N ARG A 244 -22.20 11.06 2.85
CA ARG A 244 -23.27 11.09 1.86
C ARG A 244 -22.69 10.94 0.46
N THR A 245 -23.28 10.03 -0.34
CA THR A 245 -22.87 9.84 -1.74
C THR A 245 -23.43 10.99 -2.61
N THR A 246 -22.61 11.51 -3.50
CA THR A 246 -23.03 12.55 -4.45
C THR A 246 -23.79 11.93 -5.62
N PHE A 247 -23.28 10.82 -6.16
CA PHE A 247 -23.82 10.13 -7.33
C PHE A 247 -24.44 8.79 -6.98
N ALA A 248 -25.30 8.31 -7.85
CA ALA A 248 -25.61 6.88 -7.88
C ALA A 248 -24.37 6.10 -8.34
N GLY A 249 -24.12 4.91 -7.79
CA GLY A 249 -22.95 4.15 -8.22
C GLY A 249 -22.40 3.20 -7.18
N ILE A 250 -21.12 2.89 -7.35
CA ILE A 250 -20.30 2.11 -6.42
C ILE A 250 -19.30 3.06 -5.80
N HIS A 251 -19.21 3.04 -4.47
CA HIS A 251 -18.40 3.96 -3.69
C HIS A 251 -17.50 3.19 -2.74
N THR A 252 -16.19 3.32 -2.88
CA THR A 252 -15.22 2.84 -1.89
C THR A 252 -14.91 3.97 -0.91
N ILE A 253 -15.25 3.75 0.34
CA ILE A 253 -15.25 4.73 1.42
C ILE A 253 -14.14 4.36 2.39
N PRO A 254 -13.07 5.18 2.51
CA PRO A 254 -12.08 5.02 3.55
C PRO A 254 -12.73 5.12 4.94
N LEU A 255 -12.30 4.31 5.89
CA LEU A 255 -12.72 4.44 7.29
C LEU A 255 -12.06 5.67 7.94
N GLU A 256 -12.73 6.27 8.93
CA GLU A 256 -12.16 7.38 9.73
C GLU A 256 -10.88 6.94 10.46
N GLU A 257 -10.88 5.73 11.00
CA GLU A 257 -9.70 5.06 11.56
C GLU A 257 -9.65 3.62 11.06
N GLU A 258 -8.44 3.15 10.76
CA GLU A 258 -8.20 1.78 10.30
C GLU A 258 -8.42 0.77 11.44
N VAL A 259 -8.91 -0.43 11.13
CA VAL A 259 -9.22 -1.47 12.11
C VAL A 259 -8.37 -2.71 11.88
N ILE A 260 -7.68 -3.17 12.94
CA ILE A 260 -6.92 -4.43 12.90
C ILE A 260 -7.87 -5.61 13.01
N LEU A 261 -7.73 -6.55 12.09
CA LEU A 261 -8.47 -7.81 12.02
C LEU A 261 -7.53 -8.98 12.31
N ASN A 262 -7.88 -9.82 13.28
CA ASN A 262 -7.09 -10.98 13.67
C ASN A 262 -7.48 -12.22 12.85
N PRO A 263 -6.51 -13.00 12.33
CA PRO A 263 -6.79 -14.28 11.68
C PRO A 263 -7.57 -15.23 12.60
N GLY A 264 -8.42 -16.05 12.01
CA GLY A 264 -9.24 -17.01 12.74
C GLY A 264 -10.47 -16.39 13.41
N THR A 265 -10.77 -15.11 13.18
CA THR A 265 -11.93 -14.42 13.78
C THR A 265 -12.94 -13.95 12.74
N TYR A 266 -14.16 -13.68 13.19
CA TYR A 266 -15.21 -13.06 12.40
C TYR A 266 -15.31 -11.57 12.70
N TYR A 267 -15.59 -10.78 11.67
CA TYR A 267 -15.91 -9.37 11.81
C TYR A 267 -17.17 -9.01 10.99
N ALA A 268 -17.80 -7.91 11.33
CA ALA A 268 -18.96 -7.41 10.64
C ALA A 268 -18.78 -5.97 10.18
N VAL A 269 -19.19 -5.71 8.95
CA VAL A 269 -19.43 -4.37 8.41
C VAL A 269 -20.92 -4.09 8.50
N VAL A 270 -21.30 -3.15 9.36
CA VAL A 270 -22.70 -2.78 9.62
C VAL A 270 -22.97 -1.43 9.02
N VAL A 271 -23.93 -1.35 8.11
CA VAL A 271 -24.24 -0.12 7.36
C VAL A 271 -25.67 0.32 7.63
N ASN A 272 -25.85 1.60 7.97
CA ASN A 272 -27.15 2.24 8.05
C ASN A 272 -27.23 3.35 7.00
N ILE A 273 -28.38 3.48 6.33
CA ILE A 273 -28.62 4.47 5.28
C ILE A 273 -29.93 5.21 5.52
N ASP A 274 -30.02 6.44 5.05
CA ASP A 274 -31.20 7.30 5.19
C ASP A 274 -32.26 7.09 4.10
N LYS A 275 -31.89 6.38 3.02
CA LYS A 275 -32.79 6.02 1.91
C LYS A 275 -32.82 4.51 1.75
N LYS A 276 -33.92 3.98 1.22
CA LYS A 276 -34.07 2.56 0.94
C LYS A 276 -33.38 2.20 -0.38
N ALA A 277 -32.04 2.17 -0.37
CA ALA A 277 -31.21 2.11 -1.57
C ALA A 277 -30.24 0.92 -1.60
N PHE A 278 -30.27 0.02 -0.62
CA PHE A 278 -29.39 -1.14 -0.63
C PHE A 278 -29.57 -1.97 -1.88
N GLU A 279 -28.45 -2.40 -2.44
CA GLU A 279 -28.43 -3.37 -3.53
C GLU A 279 -28.02 -4.73 -2.99
N VAL A 280 -28.66 -5.74 -3.52
CA VAL A 280 -28.36 -7.15 -3.25
C VAL A 280 -28.07 -7.86 -4.57
N GLU A 281 -27.14 -8.78 -4.49
CA GLU A 281 -26.92 -9.80 -5.50
C GLU A 281 -27.84 -10.98 -5.16
N TYR A 282 -28.57 -11.47 -6.17
CA TYR A 282 -29.36 -12.69 -6.07
C TYR A 282 -28.79 -13.72 -7.05
N SER A 283 -28.08 -14.71 -6.54
CA SER A 283 -27.63 -15.83 -7.35
C SER A 283 -28.83 -16.69 -7.73
N TYR A 284 -28.94 -16.98 -9.01
CA TYR A 284 -29.75 -18.12 -9.41
C TYR A 284 -29.06 -19.38 -8.91
N SER A 285 -29.80 -20.26 -8.22
CA SER A 285 -29.25 -21.57 -7.86
C SER A 285 -28.77 -22.25 -9.15
N GLU A 286 -27.72 -23.03 -9.08
CA GLU A 286 -27.11 -23.77 -10.19
C GLU A 286 -28.11 -24.55 -11.06
N SER A 287 -29.30 -24.82 -10.53
CA SER A 287 -30.36 -25.56 -11.18
C SER A 287 -31.06 -24.80 -12.33
N THR A 288 -30.92 -23.48 -12.45
CA THR A 288 -31.72 -22.68 -13.37
C THR A 288 -30.99 -22.26 -14.64
N ASN A 289 -29.68 -22.40 -14.76
CA ASN A 289 -28.98 -22.08 -16.01
C ASN A 289 -27.67 -22.88 -16.20
N PRO A 290 -27.74 -24.20 -16.42
CA PRO A 290 -26.57 -25.08 -16.53
C PRO A 290 -25.77 -24.92 -17.83
N GLY A 291 -26.03 -23.91 -18.65
CA GLY A 291 -25.49 -23.81 -19.99
C GLY A 291 -24.67 -22.55 -20.33
N LYS A 292 -24.52 -21.60 -19.41
CA LYS A 292 -23.70 -20.41 -19.67
C LYS A 292 -22.31 -20.55 -19.02
N THR A 293 -21.37 -20.93 -19.86
CA THR A 293 -19.95 -21.05 -19.51
C THR A 293 -19.31 -19.71 -19.06
N ASP A 294 -19.89 -18.57 -19.41
CA ASP A 294 -19.37 -17.24 -19.05
C ASP A 294 -19.52 -16.91 -17.56
N ASP A 295 -20.54 -17.46 -16.91
CA ASP A 295 -20.77 -17.23 -15.49
C ASP A 295 -19.85 -18.10 -14.60
N LYS A 296 -19.43 -19.27 -15.07
CA LYS A 296 -18.59 -20.21 -14.30
C LYS A 296 -17.19 -19.68 -13.96
N MET A 297 -16.56 -18.93 -14.87
CA MET A 297 -15.18 -18.48 -14.70
C MET A 297 -15.00 -17.42 -13.60
N VAL A 298 -16.03 -16.63 -13.34
CA VAL A 298 -16.00 -15.60 -12.28
C VAL A 298 -16.44 -16.17 -10.93
N TRP A 299 -17.23 -17.23 -10.94
CA TRP A 299 -17.89 -17.77 -9.75
C TRP A 299 -17.03 -18.71 -8.90
N GLU A 300 -16.12 -19.46 -9.51
CA GLU A 300 -15.37 -20.50 -8.80
C GLU A 300 -14.23 -19.95 -7.91
N ASN A 301 -13.82 -18.70 -8.08
CA ASN A 301 -12.61 -18.18 -7.41
C ASN A 301 -12.77 -16.89 -6.59
N VAL A 302 -13.88 -16.18 -6.70
CA VAL A 302 -14.07 -14.86 -6.04
C VAL A 302 -15.03 -14.91 -4.87
N VAL A 303 -15.87 -15.93 -4.80
CA VAL A 303 -16.93 -15.99 -3.80
C VAL A 303 -16.84 -17.30 -3.07
N SER A 304 -16.35 -17.25 -1.85
CA SER A 304 -16.62 -18.30 -0.88
C SER A 304 -18.08 -18.18 -0.45
N TYR A 305 -18.94 -18.97 -1.05
CA TYR A 305 -20.29 -19.20 -0.54
C TYR A 305 -20.25 -20.19 0.65
N ASP A 306 -19.38 -19.96 1.59
CA ASP A 306 -19.42 -20.79 2.80
C ASP A 306 -20.62 -20.36 3.64
N SER A 307 -21.68 -21.13 3.47
CA SER A 307 -23.04 -20.81 3.92
C SER A 307 -23.25 -20.86 5.41
N ASP A 308 -22.28 -21.37 6.18
CA ASP A 308 -22.55 -21.70 7.57
C ASP A 308 -22.14 -20.59 8.54
N CYS A 309 -21.19 -19.74 8.18
CA CYS A 309 -20.59 -18.77 9.11
C CYS A 309 -20.52 -17.33 8.59
N GLU A 310 -20.47 -17.14 7.28
CA GLU A 310 -20.52 -15.81 6.66
C GLU A 310 -21.92 -15.54 6.13
N GLY A 311 -22.29 -14.28 5.96
CA GLY A 311 -23.60 -13.98 5.44
C GLY A 311 -24.00 -12.53 5.51
N SER A 312 -25.06 -12.23 4.83
CA SER A 312 -25.72 -10.93 4.82
C SER A 312 -26.89 -10.90 5.81
N TYR A 313 -27.04 -9.78 6.49
CA TYR A 313 -28.04 -9.57 7.52
C TYR A 313 -28.76 -8.25 7.29
N TYR A 314 -30.08 -8.23 7.54
CA TYR A 314 -30.90 -7.02 7.47
C TYR A 314 -31.35 -6.59 8.87
N TYR A 315 -31.47 -5.29 9.07
CA TYR A 315 -32.03 -4.72 10.30
C TYR A 315 -33.57 -4.81 10.29
N ASN A 316 -34.14 -5.45 11.28
CA ASN A 316 -35.57 -5.71 11.35
C ASN A 316 -36.41 -4.61 12.04
N GLY A 317 -35.79 -3.49 12.40
CA GLY A 317 -36.45 -2.36 13.07
C GLY A 317 -36.67 -2.51 14.58
N TYR A 318 -36.34 -3.65 15.18
CA TYR A 318 -36.53 -3.95 16.60
C TYR A 318 -35.21 -4.19 17.35
N GLY A 319 -34.12 -3.58 16.87
CA GLY A 319 -32.80 -3.72 17.50
C GLY A 319 -32.09 -5.04 17.20
N ARG A 320 -32.51 -5.79 16.21
CA ARG A 320 -31.94 -7.08 15.83
C ARG A 320 -31.66 -7.16 14.35
N TYR A 321 -30.61 -7.89 14.01
CA TYR A 321 -30.31 -8.29 12.65
C TYR A 321 -30.80 -9.71 12.42
N GLY A 322 -31.43 -9.94 11.26
CA GLY A 322 -31.85 -11.27 10.80
C GLY A 322 -31.06 -11.65 9.56
N LYS A 323 -30.66 -12.93 9.42
CA LYS A 323 -29.95 -13.43 8.24
C LYS A 323 -30.82 -13.23 7.00
N TYR A 324 -30.22 -12.67 5.94
CA TYR A 324 -30.86 -12.46 4.67
C TYR A 324 -30.44 -13.57 3.69
N TYR A 325 -31.31 -13.93 2.78
CA TYR A 325 -31.04 -15.02 1.83
C TYR A 325 -30.42 -14.55 0.51
N TYR A 326 -30.22 -13.23 0.35
CA TYR A 326 -29.44 -12.62 -0.73
C TYR A 326 -28.24 -11.89 -0.12
N ASN A 327 -27.23 -11.60 -0.94
CA ASN A 327 -26.02 -10.94 -0.50
C ASN A 327 -26.12 -9.43 -0.71
N PHE A 328 -25.97 -8.64 0.35
CA PHE A 328 -25.83 -7.21 0.21
C PHE A 328 -24.52 -6.86 -0.49
N CYS A 329 -24.57 -5.93 -1.44
CA CYS A 329 -23.39 -5.42 -2.14
C CYS A 329 -22.58 -4.49 -1.23
N ILE A 330 -22.03 -5.05 -0.17
CA ILE A 330 -21.13 -4.43 0.80
C ILE A 330 -19.84 -5.22 0.78
N LYS A 331 -18.70 -4.54 0.50
CA LYS A 331 -17.38 -5.14 0.45
C LYS A 331 -16.47 -4.49 1.47
N ALA A 332 -15.42 -5.20 1.86
CA ALA A 332 -14.40 -4.69 2.77
C ALA A 332 -13.02 -4.94 2.17
N PHE A 333 -12.14 -3.96 2.29
CA PHE A 333 -10.81 -4.02 1.70
C PHE A 333 -9.75 -3.88 2.78
N THR A 334 -8.78 -4.80 2.75
CA THR A 334 -7.74 -4.86 3.77
C THR A 334 -6.35 -4.94 3.16
N SER A 335 -5.35 -4.52 3.93
CA SER A 335 -3.95 -4.82 3.68
C SER A 335 -3.43 -5.86 4.67
N ASN A 336 -2.52 -6.72 4.22
CA ASN A 336 -1.89 -7.73 5.05
C ASN A 336 -0.79 -7.12 5.92
N ASN A 337 -0.89 -7.35 7.22
CA ASN A 337 0.17 -7.06 8.15
C ASN A 337 1.11 -8.25 8.21
N VAL A 338 2.35 -8.06 7.81
CA VAL A 338 3.36 -9.12 7.83
C VAL A 338 3.65 -9.47 9.28
N ASP A 339 3.79 -10.75 9.56
CA ASP A 339 4.42 -11.18 10.80
C ASP A 339 5.88 -10.71 10.77
N LEU A 340 6.16 -9.69 11.55
CA LEU A 340 7.50 -9.11 11.62
C LEU A 340 8.45 -10.00 12.43
N GLY A 341 7.91 -10.95 13.20
CA GLY A 341 8.69 -11.87 14.03
C GLY A 341 9.74 -11.18 14.92
N ASP A 342 10.49 -11.95 15.66
CA ASP A 342 11.75 -11.48 16.25
C ASP A 342 12.84 -11.60 15.18
N VAL A 343 13.11 -10.50 14.48
CA VAL A 343 14.08 -10.45 13.38
C VAL A 343 15.44 -9.89 13.82
N LEU A 344 15.59 -9.56 15.11
CA LEU A 344 16.86 -9.06 15.66
C LEU A 344 17.81 -10.21 15.95
N GLU A 345 18.93 -10.27 15.22
CA GLU A 345 20.03 -11.22 15.46
C GLU A 345 21.02 -10.71 16.50
N GLY A 346 21.09 -9.40 16.70
CA GLY A 346 22.00 -8.80 17.66
C GLY A 346 22.27 -7.32 17.41
N TYR A 347 23.10 -6.74 18.26
CA TYR A 347 23.52 -5.36 18.11
C TYR A 347 25.01 -5.19 18.48
N THR A 348 25.64 -4.19 17.88
CA THR A 348 27.05 -3.84 18.13
C THR A 348 27.22 -2.33 18.19
N LEU A 349 28.42 -1.88 18.53
CA LEU A 349 28.83 -0.47 18.44
C LEU A 349 29.87 -0.27 17.34
N SER A 350 29.81 0.88 16.69
CA SER A 350 30.91 1.40 15.89
C SER A 350 31.28 2.80 16.32
N MET A 351 32.56 3.12 16.17
CA MET A 351 33.15 4.45 16.45
C MET A 351 33.83 4.97 15.18
N ASP A 352 33.04 5.27 14.17
CA ASP A 352 33.51 5.78 12.89
C ASP A 352 33.15 7.26 12.74
N GLY A 353 33.94 8.10 13.42
CA GLY A 353 33.68 9.55 13.52
C GLY A 353 32.55 9.92 14.46
N LYS A 354 31.68 9.00 14.79
CA LYS A 354 30.57 9.07 15.75
C LYS A 354 30.38 7.71 16.42
N ILE A 355 29.61 7.68 17.49
CA ILE A 355 29.19 6.42 18.11
C ILE A 355 27.86 6.03 17.48
N ASP A 356 27.83 4.87 16.85
CA ASP A 356 26.59 4.30 16.31
C ASP A 356 26.27 2.98 17.01
N MET A 357 25.03 2.79 17.39
CA MET A 357 24.47 1.48 17.71
C MET A 357 23.98 0.84 16.42
N ASN A 358 24.47 -0.35 16.12
CA ASN A 358 24.16 -1.10 14.90
C ASN A 358 23.25 -2.29 15.26
N PHE A 359 22.07 -2.36 14.66
CA PHE A 359 21.11 -3.44 14.85
C PHE A 359 21.13 -4.35 13.63
N TYR A 360 21.39 -5.63 13.83
CA TYR A 360 21.48 -6.64 12.78
C TYR A 360 20.14 -7.38 12.67
N MET A 361 19.49 -7.26 11.53
CA MET A 361 18.15 -7.77 11.32
C MET A 361 18.13 -8.85 10.24
N ASN A 362 17.53 -10.00 10.56
CA ASN A 362 17.25 -11.07 9.61
C ASN A 362 15.86 -10.87 9.01
N LEU A 363 15.76 -10.09 7.95
CA LEU A 363 14.47 -9.68 7.39
C LEU A 363 13.95 -10.73 6.39
N PRO A 364 12.69 -11.18 6.54
CA PRO A 364 12.05 -12.03 5.53
C PRO A 364 11.92 -11.30 4.19
N ASP A 365 11.93 -12.07 3.10
CA ASP A 365 11.88 -11.57 1.72
C ASP A 365 10.76 -10.56 1.45
N LYS A 366 9.62 -10.73 2.11
CA LYS A 366 8.47 -9.83 1.95
C LYS A 366 8.76 -8.43 2.48
N LEU A 367 9.42 -8.31 3.64
CA LEU A 367 9.88 -7.03 4.18
C LEU A 367 10.96 -6.39 3.32
N VAL A 368 11.84 -7.23 2.75
CA VAL A 368 12.92 -6.77 1.85
C VAL A 368 12.38 -6.17 0.55
N LYS A 369 11.25 -6.67 0.07
CA LYS A 369 10.59 -6.18 -1.16
C LYS A 369 9.68 -4.98 -0.92
N ASP A 370 9.30 -4.72 0.33
CA ASP A 370 8.44 -3.59 0.69
C ASP A 370 9.28 -2.32 0.84
N SER A 371 9.10 -1.38 -0.08
CA SER A 371 9.82 -0.10 -0.08
C SER A 371 9.48 0.81 1.11
N SER A 372 8.40 0.52 1.83
CA SER A 372 8.00 1.25 3.05
C SER A 372 8.75 0.79 4.30
N THR A 373 9.52 -0.32 4.22
CA THR A 373 10.24 -0.89 5.36
C THR A 373 11.36 0.04 5.86
N TYR A 374 11.35 0.33 7.16
CA TYR A 374 12.38 1.12 7.84
C TYR A 374 12.57 0.68 9.29
N MET A 375 13.71 1.03 9.87
CA MET A 375 13.94 0.96 11.32
C MET A 375 13.57 2.30 11.95
N GLU A 376 12.71 2.28 12.95
CA GLU A 376 12.36 3.43 13.79
C GLU A 376 13.17 3.38 15.09
N PHE A 377 13.87 4.45 15.39
CA PHE A 377 14.60 4.63 16.64
C PHE A 377 13.95 5.75 17.46
N THR A 378 13.61 5.45 18.71
CA THR A 378 13.03 6.43 19.63
C THR A 378 13.97 6.64 20.80
N MET A 379 14.42 7.88 20.99
CA MET A 379 15.26 8.30 22.09
C MET A 379 14.42 8.62 23.34
N PRO A 380 14.98 8.58 24.56
CA PRO A 380 14.25 8.90 25.80
C PRO A 380 13.62 10.30 25.85
N ASP A 381 14.18 11.25 25.11
CA ASP A 381 13.63 12.61 24.97
C ASP A 381 12.44 12.70 24.00
N GLY A 382 12.00 11.57 23.44
CA GLY A 382 10.90 11.47 22.50
C GLY A 382 11.30 11.74 21.04
N ASN A 383 12.57 12.07 20.77
CA ASN A 383 13.03 12.22 19.38
C ASN A 383 12.98 10.89 18.64
N VAL A 384 12.40 10.92 17.45
CA VAL A 384 12.27 9.75 16.57
C VAL A 384 13.11 9.95 15.32
N SER A 385 13.92 8.97 14.99
CA SER A 385 14.63 8.91 13.72
C SER A 385 14.28 7.64 12.96
N LYS A 386 14.39 7.68 11.62
CA LYS A 386 14.06 6.58 10.72
C LYS A 386 15.23 6.30 9.79
N VAL A 387 15.54 5.03 9.60
CA VAL A 387 16.53 4.57 8.62
C VAL A 387 15.79 3.63 7.66
N MET A 388 15.67 4.03 6.40
CA MET A 388 15.00 3.23 5.37
C MET A 388 15.81 1.96 5.09
N LEU A 389 15.12 0.88 4.74
CA LEU A 389 15.78 -0.36 4.33
C LEU A 389 16.75 -0.15 3.17
N ALA A 390 16.43 0.74 2.25
CA ALA A 390 17.29 1.08 1.11
C ALA A 390 18.64 1.71 1.53
N ASP A 391 18.69 2.34 2.72
CA ASP A 391 19.90 2.98 3.29
C ASP A 391 20.64 2.05 4.26
N ALA A 392 20.06 0.87 4.57
CA ALA A 392 20.68 -0.10 5.47
C ALA A 392 21.85 -0.82 4.79
N ARG A 393 22.94 -1.00 5.53
CA ARG A 393 24.07 -1.81 5.06
C ARG A 393 23.68 -3.30 5.08
N LYS A 394 24.04 -4.04 4.04
CA LYS A 394 23.85 -5.50 4.01
C LYS A 394 25.17 -6.20 4.30
N THR A 395 25.16 -7.18 5.20
CA THR A 395 26.33 -8.01 5.51
C THR A 395 26.51 -9.11 4.46
N THR A 396 27.66 -9.76 4.46
CA THR A 396 27.95 -10.88 3.52
C THR A 396 27.11 -12.12 3.76
N ASP A 397 26.64 -12.32 4.98
CA ASP A 397 25.73 -13.40 5.41
C ASP A 397 24.25 -13.03 5.27
N GLY A 398 23.96 -11.84 4.75
CA GLY A 398 22.60 -11.47 4.33
C GLY A 398 21.82 -10.60 5.31
N LEU A 399 22.35 -10.30 6.50
CA LEU A 399 21.70 -9.44 7.50
C LEU A 399 21.66 -7.98 7.04
N TYR A 400 20.62 -7.27 7.41
CA TYR A 400 20.51 -5.83 7.25
C TYR A 400 20.91 -5.12 8.54
N VAL A 401 21.76 -4.10 8.42
CA VAL A 401 22.29 -3.35 9.56
C VAL A 401 21.76 -1.93 9.55
N PHE A 402 21.00 -1.60 10.55
CA PHE A 402 20.47 -0.26 10.78
C PHE A 402 21.24 0.42 11.90
N SER A 403 21.73 1.62 11.66
CA SER A 403 22.61 2.32 12.59
C SER A 403 21.93 3.55 13.18
N CYS A 404 22.04 3.72 14.49
CA CYS A 404 21.55 4.87 15.25
C CYS A 404 22.72 5.63 15.89
N GLY A 405 22.92 6.89 15.50
CA GLY A 405 23.97 7.74 16.09
C GLY A 405 23.63 8.15 17.51
N ILE A 406 24.57 7.93 18.44
CA ILE A 406 24.43 8.24 19.86
C ILE A 406 25.43 9.34 20.23
N ALA A 407 24.94 10.45 20.78
CA ALA A 407 25.84 11.47 21.32
C ALA A 407 26.57 10.97 22.57
N ALA A 408 27.82 11.39 22.78
CA ALA A 408 28.61 10.94 23.91
C ALA A 408 27.90 11.11 25.27
N LYS A 409 27.17 12.18 25.47
CA LYS A 409 26.36 12.42 26.68
C LYS A 409 25.15 11.48 26.83
N GLN A 410 24.77 10.78 25.79
CA GLN A 410 23.58 9.90 25.73
C GLN A 410 23.93 8.41 25.81
N MET A 411 25.19 8.05 26.11
CA MET A 411 25.62 6.63 26.15
C MET A 411 24.83 5.77 27.14
N ALA A 412 24.32 6.35 28.23
CA ALA A 412 23.49 5.66 29.22
C ALA A 412 21.98 5.66 28.86
N ASP A 413 21.59 6.35 27.79
CA ASP A 413 20.19 6.44 27.37
C ASP A 413 19.76 5.16 26.66
N LYS A 414 18.56 4.69 26.99
CA LYS A 414 17.94 3.55 26.32
C LYS A 414 17.31 4.00 25.00
N VAL A 415 17.72 3.38 23.94
CA VAL A 415 17.13 3.57 22.60
C VAL A 415 16.16 2.45 22.34
N ASN A 416 14.95 2.80 21.96
CA ASN A 416 13.95 1.85 21.47
C ASN A 416 14.06 1.75 19.95
N ALA A 417 14.35 0.56 19.44
CA ALA A 417 14.46 0.27 18.03
C ALA A 417 13.41 -0.76 17.60
N ARG A 418 12.73 -0.53 16.48
CA ARG A 418 11.79 -1.47 15.91
C ARG A 418 11.70 -1.36 14.40
N ILE A 419 11.46 -2.47 13.72
CA ILE A 419 11.11 -2.47 12.31
C ILE A 419 9.66 -1.97 12.13
N VAL A 420 9.45 -1.20 11.10
CA VAL A 420 8.13 -0.77 10.64
C VAL A 420 8.02 -1.06 9.16
N SER A 421 6.91 -1.67 8.73
CA SER A 421 6.62 -1.94 7.32
C SER A 421 5.12 -1.73 7.09
N ASN A 422 4.75 -1.01 6.05
CA ASN A 422 3.36 -0.67 5.71
C ASN A 422 2.55 -0.15 6.94
N GLY A 423 3.18 0.69 7.78
CA GLY A 423 2.56 1.23 9.00
C GLY A 423 2.52 0.28 10.20
N VAL A 424 2.75 -1.01 10.00
CA VAL A 424 2.81 -2.01 11.08
C VAL A 424 4.11 -1.88 11.83
N LYS A 425 4.05 -1.88 13.15
CA LYS A 425 5.17 -1.72 14.05
C LYS A 425 5.52 -3.05 14.70
N GLY A 426 6.76 -3.50 14.50
CA GLY A 426 7.29 -4.72 15.10
C GLY A 426 7.63 -4.59 16.58
N GLU A 427 8.23 -5.64 17.12
CA GLU A 427 8.71 -5.69 18.50
C GLU A 427 9.71 -4.57 18.80
N VAL A 428 9.65 -4.04 20.02
CA VAL A 428 10.56 -2.98 20.47
C VAL A 428 11.76 -3.61 21.16
N HIS A 429 12.94 -3.38 20.60
CA HIS A 429 14.21 -3.77 21.18
C HIS A 429 14.83 -2.55 21.86
N THR A 430 15.13 -2.68 23.13
CA THR A 430 15.62 -1.55 23.97
C THR A 430 17.06 -1.79 24.40
N TYR A 431 17.98 -0.98 23.92
CA TYR A 431 19.42 -1.07 24.24
C TYR A 431 20.03 0.29 24.47
N SER A 432 21.20 0.28 25.14
CA SER A 432 22.05 1.45 25.31
C SER A 432 23.51 1.12 24.98
N VAL A 433 24.35 2.13 24.81
CA VAL A 433 25.80 1.95 24.69
C VAL A 433 26.37 1.30 25.94
N THR A 434 25.82 1.63 27.12
CA THR A 434 26.24 1.01 28.40
C THR A 434 25.90 -0.47 28.48
N ASP A 435 24.77 -0.94 27.92
CA ASP A 435 24.44 -2.38 27.91
C ASP A 435 25.45 -3.17 27.09
N TYR A 436 25.84 -2.65 25.91
CA TYR A 436 26.90 -3.27 25.12
C TYR A 436 28.25 -3.25 25.85
N ALA A 437 28.60 -2.12 26.41
CA ALA A 437 29.85 -1.99 27.16
C ALA A 437 29.93 -2.95 28.34
N GLU A 438 28.82 -3.15 29.07
CA GLU A 438 28.72 -4.11 30.16
C GLU A 438 28.96 -5.54 29.67
N SER A 439 28.40 -5.91 28.52
CA SER A 439 28.62 -7.23 27.92
C SER A 439 30.10 -7.49 27.57
N VAL A 440 30.79 -6.45 27.10
CA VAL A 440 32.24 -6.53 26.78
C VAL A 440 33.10 -6.61 28.06
N ILE A 441 32.81 -5.77 29.06
CA ILE A 441 33.57 -5.71 30.31
C ILE A 441 33.44 -7.01 31.12
N ASN A 442 32.23 -7.58 31.15
CA ASN A 442 31.91 -8.78 31.91
C ASN A 442 32.11 -10.10 31.12
N ALA A 443 32.62 -10.02 29.90
CA ALA A 443 32.87 -11.22 29.09
C ALA A 443 33.93 -12.12 29.72
N ALA A 444 33.85 -13.43 29.45
CA ALA A 444 34.87 -14.36 29.93
C ALA A 444 36.27 -13.98 29.41
N SER A 445 37.30 -14.27 30.24
CA SER A 445 38.67 -13.98 29.88
C SER A 445 39.06 -14.56 28.53
N GLY A 446 39.59 -13.72 27.64
CA GLY A 446 40.02 -14.12 26.30
C GLY A 446 38.97 -14.00 25.19
N VAL A 447 37.73 -13.64 25.51
CA VAL A 447 36.69 -13.32 24.49
C VAL A 447 37.06 -12.01 23.78
N TYR A 448 37.42 -10.99 24.55
CA TYR A 448 37.94 -9.72 24.03
C TYR A 448 39.38 -9.50 24.48
N SER A 449 40.16 -8.80 23.69
CA SER A 449 41.52 -8.41 24.11
C SER A 449 41.44 -7.36 25.22
N ASP A 450 42.45 -7.32 26.11
CA ASP A 450 42.54 -6.29 27.15
C ASP A 450 42.51 -4.87 26.57
N LYS A 451 43.02 -4.69 25.35
CA LYS A 451 42.97 -3.40 24.64
C LYS A 451 41.55 -3.01 24.24
N ALA A 452 40.75 -3.97 23.79
CA ALA A 452 39.37 -3.72 23.44
C ALA A 452 38.55 -3.38 24.69
N VAL A 453 38.71 -4.14 25.78
CA VAL A 453 38.03 -3.86 27.06
C VAL A 453 38.44 -2.48 27.60
N ASN A 454 39.71 -2.14 27.54
CA ASN A 454 40.20 -0.81 27.99
C ASN A 454 39.67 0.32 27.08
N ALA A 455 39.52 0.11 25.77
CA ALA A 455 38.94 1.10 24.87
C ALA A 455 37.47 1.36 25.23
N VAL A 456 36.69 0.31 25.53
CA VAL A 456 35.30 0.43 25.98
C VAL A 456 35.21 1.18 27.31
N LYS A 457 36.05 0.88 28.28
CA LYS A 457 36.11 1.60 29.56
C LYS A 457 36.46 3.09 29.36
N ALA A 458 37.40 3.40 28.48
CA ALA A 458 37.76 4.79 28.14
C ALA A 458 36.59 5.52 27.46
N MET A 459 35.85 4.85 26.59
CA MET A 459 34.63 5.38 25.96
C MET A 459 33.58 5.75 27.01
N LEU A 460 33.32 4.90 28.01
CA LEU A 460 32.36 5.19 29.08
C LEU A 460 32.80 6.37 29.95
N ASN A 461 34.10 6.48 30.27
CA ASN A 461 34.65 7.65 30.98
C ASN A 461 34.46 8.94 30.17
N TYR A 462 34.65 8.88 28.84
CA TYR A 462 34.37 10.00 27.95
C TYR A 462 32.87 10.37 27.96
N GLY A 463 31.99 9.38 27.94
CA GLY A 463 30.54 9.58 28.05
C GLY A 463 30.16 10.33 29.33
N THR A 464 30.68 9.87 30.46
CA THR A 464 30.46 10.53 31.77
C THR A 464 30.99 11.95 31.79
N ALA A 465 32.18 12.20 31.25
CA ALA A 465 32.74 13.55 31.14
C ALA A 465 31.85 14.46 30.26
N ALA A 466 31.31 13.93 29.16
CA ALA A 466 30.36 14.64 28.33
C ALA A 466 29.05 14.94 29.06
N GLN A 467 28.49 13.98 29.81
CA GLN A 467 27.31 14.20 30.66
C GLN A 467 27.53 15.33 31.65
N GLN A 468 28.67 15.33 32.35
CA GLN A 468 29.01 16.39 33.31
C GLN A 468 29.18 17.75 32.64
N TYR A 469 29.86 17.81 31.49
CA TYR A 469 30.07 19.04 30.74
C TYR A 469 28.76 19.68 30.26
N PHE A 470 27.83 18.88 29.78
CA PHE A 470 26.53 19.36 29.27
C PHE A 470 25.44 19.43 30.34
N GLY A 471 25.70 19.01 31.59
CA GLY A 471 24.68 18.90 32.63
C GLY A 471 23.54 17.96 32.29
N TYR A 472 23.86 16.87 31.57
CA TYR A 472 22.87 15.95 31.01
C TYR A 472 22.90 14.60 31.72
N ASN A 473 21.77 14.13 32.27
CA ASN A 473 21.57 12.81 32.87
C ASN A 473 22.70 12.42 33.86
N THR A 474 23.17 13.37 34.67
CA THR A 474 24.33 13.23 35.58
C THR A 474 24.09 12.25 36.73
N ASP A 475 22.82 11.94 37.02
CA ASP A 475 22.42 10.96 38.04
C ASP A 475 22.60 9.52 37.56
N ASN A 476 22.74 9.30 36.25
CA ASN A 476 23.02 8.02 35.62
C ASN A 476 24.24 8.10 34.70
N PRO A 477 25.45 8.18 35.29
CA PRO A 477 26.67 8.35 34.50
C PRO A 477 26.99 7.10 33.68
N ALA A 478 27.49 7.30 32.45
CA ALA A 478 27.77 6.21 31.52
C ALA A 478 28.77 5.18 32.07
N ASN A 479 29.69 5.59 32.93
CA ASN A 479 30.65 4.71 33.59
C ASN A 479 30.20 4.14 34.94
N SER A 480 28.88 4.21 35.24
CA SER A 480 28.32 3.70 36.51
C SER A 480 28.58 2.20 36.72
N ILE A 481 28.67 1.43 35.64
CA ILE A 481 28.93 -0.02 35.63
C ILE A 481 30.40 -0.39 35.89
N MET A 482 31.29 0.57 35.95
CA MET A 482 32.74 0.36 36.13
C MET A 482 33.17 0.41 37.60
N THR A 483 34.26 -0.30 37.93
CA THR A 483 34.93 -0.18 39.24
C THR A 483 35.55 1.20 39.40
N ASP A 484 35.84 1.59 40.65
CA ASP A 484 36.52 2.87 40.91
C ASP A 484 37.93 2.93 40.30
N ASP A 485 38.64 1.81 40.27
CA ASP A 485 39.93 1.71 39.60
C ASP A 485 39.81 1.95 38.09
N ASP A 486 38.81 1.39 37.46
CA ASP A 486 38.55 1.60 36.04
C ASP A 486 38.09 3.02 35.70
N LYS A 487 37.30 3.66 36.60
CA LYS A 487 36.93 5.07 36.47
C LYS A 487 38.13 6.02 36.55
N ASN A 488 39.13 5.63 37.33
CA ASN A 488 40.34 6.39 37.53
C ASN A 488 41.51 5.85 36.71
N MET A 489 41.27 5.03 35.69
CA MET A 489 42.33 4.46 34.87
C MET A 489 43.25 5.56 34.29
N ASP A 490 44.55 5.32 34.35
CA ASP A 490 45.52 6.25 33.81
C ASP A 490 45.45 6.30 32.29
N MET A 491 44.99 7.43 31.78
CA MET A 491 44.89 7.70 30.34
C MET A 491 46.24 8.11 29.73
N VAL A 492 47.28 8.27 30.52
CA VAL A 492 48.62 8.65 30.04
C VAL A 492 49.19 7.63 29.06
N GLY A 493 48.88 6.35 29.24
CA GLY A 493 49.23 5.29 28.30
C GLY A 493 48.67 5.48 26.88
N PHE A 494 47.56 6.17 26.76
CA PHE A 494 46.95 6.50 25.45
C PHE A 494 47.56 7.75 24.81
N ASN A 495 48.12 8.65 25.61
CA ASN A 495 48.81 9.85 25.13
C ASN A 495 50.26 9.55 24.68
N THR A 496 50.78 8.38 24.95
CA THR A 496 52.14 7.96 24.55
C THR A 496 52.14 7.18 23.22
N TYR A 497 51.02 7.18 22.45
CA TYR A 497 51.07 6.71 21.09
C TYR A 497 51.97 7.65 20.26
N THR A 498 53.24 7.35 20.27
CA THR A 498 54.25 7.97 19.41
C THR A 498 54.25 7.30 18.02
N GLY A 499 53.10 6.87 17.55
CA GLY A 499 52.94 6.45 16.18
C GLY A 499 53.22 7.65 15.29
N LYS A 500 54.43 7.74 14.79
CA LYS A 500 54.73 8.65 13.70
C LYS A 500 53.91 8.21 12.53
N LEU A 501 53.06 9.08 12.01
CA LEU A 501 52.71 9.04 10.59
C LEU A 501 54.04 9.16 9.84
N VAL A 502 54.61 8.02 9.51
CA VAL A 502 55.77 7.98 8.63
C VAL A 502 55.20 8.15 7.24
N ASN A 503 55.10 9.38 6.78
CA ASN A 503 54.99 9.66 5.37
C ASN A 503 56.26 9.19 4.71
N ALA A 504 56.27 7.92 4.34
CA ALA A 504 57.45 7.40 3.68
C ALA A 504 57.61 8.08 2.32
N ASP A 505 56.63 8.14 1.50
CA ASP A 505 56.66 8.84 0.22
C ASP A 505 55.28 9.45 -0.06
N SER A 506 55.21 10.71 -0.47
CA SER A 506 53.98 11.32 -0.89
C SER A 506 53.55 10.70 -2.23
N VAL A 507 52.44 10.04 -2.26
CA VAL A 507 51.81 9.56 -3.48
C VAL A 507 50.99 10.70 -4.10
N SER A 508 51.29 11.05 -5.36
CA SER A 508 50.63 12.17 -6.03
C SER A 508 49.12 11.91 -6.17
N GLY A 509 48.32 12.90 -5.85
CA GLY A 509 46.87 12.89 -6.04
C GLY A 509 46.08 12.22 -4.90
N ILE A 510 46.74 11.73 -3.84
CA ILE A 510 46.06 11.16 -2.69
C ILE A 510 46.70 11.65 -1.37
N SER A 511 45.88 12.01 -0.42
CA SER A 511 46.33 12.42 0.91
C SER A 511 45.61 11.62 2.00
N TYR A 512 46.33 11.31 3.07
CA TYR A 512 45.74 10.67 4.23
C TYR A 512 44.92 11.68 5.03
N TYR A 513 43.63 11.36 5.24
CA TYR A 513 42.71 12.25 5.96
C TYR A 513 42.59 11.89 7.45
N GLY A 514 42.63 10.62 7.80
CA GLY A 514 42.50 10.17 9.18
C GLY A 514 42.24 8.68 9.31
N SER A 515 42.10 8.22 10.55
CA SER A 515 41.67 6.84 10.83
C SER A 515 40.59 6.83 11.90
N SER A 516 39.71 5.84 11.82
CA SER A 516 38.73 5.54 12.87
C SER A 516 38.79 4.07 13.28
N LEU A 517 38.33 3.81 14.51
CA LEU A 517 38.15 2.46 15.01
C LEU A 517 36.69 2.07 14.93
N VAL A 518 36.44 0.92 14.34
CA VAL A 518 35.09 0.31 14.29
C VAL A 518 35.10 -0.90 15.21
N LEU A 519 34.19 -0.94 16.16
CA LEU A 519 33.97 -2.05 17.10
C LEU A 519 32.66 -2.74 16.74
N GLU A 520 32.78 -3.71 15.87
CA GLU A 520 31.70 -4.64 15.49
C GLU A 520 32.07 -6.06 15.97
N SER A 521 31.62 -7.10 15.27
CA SER A 521 32.07 -8.48 15.53
C SER A 521 33.60 -8.60 15.50
N ASP A 522 34.24 -7.79 14.68
CA ASP A 522 35.68 -7.64 14.60
C ASP A 522 36.09 -6.19 14.92
N THR A 523 37.28 -6.00 15.48
CA THR A 523 37.85 -4.67 15.64
C THR A 523 38.51 -4.25 14.33
N ILE A 524 37.96 -3.26 13.67
CA ILE A 524 38.41 -2.79 12.36
C ILE A 524 39.01 -1.40 12.47
N LEU A 525 40.19 -1.21 11.90
CA LEU A 525 40.78 0.10 11.71
C LEU A 525 40.50 0.58 10.29
N ARG A 526 39.68 1.62 10.16
CA ARG A 526 39.41 2.29 8.87
C ARG A 526 40.35 3.43 8.67
N ASN A 527 40.95 3.52 7.48
CA ASN A 527 41.80 4.62 7.08
C ASN A 527 41.13 5.39 5.94
N TYR A 528 41.07 6.70 6.08
CA TYR A 528 40.43 7.59 5.12
C TYR A 528 41.50 8.35 4.34
N PHE A 529 41.28 8.42 3.03
CA PHE A 529 42.15 9.14 2.10
C PHE A 529 41.32 10.10 1.29
N GLU A 530 41.83 11.27 1.02
CA GLU A 530 41.25 12.24 0.12
C GLU A 530 41.92 12.10 -1.25
N LEU A 531 41.11 11.99 -2.29
CA LEU A 531 41.56 11.95 -3.68
C LEU A 531 41.41 13.33 -4.28
N SER A 532 42.51 13.87 -4.86
CA SER A 532 42.50 15.17 -5.50
C SER A 532 41.72 15.13 -6.83
N ASP A 533 41.14 16.25 -7.23
CA ASP A 533 40.43 16.39 -8.48
C ASP A 533 41.26 15.93 -9.70
N GLY A 534 40.65 15.17 -10.58
CA GLY A 534 41.30 14.65 -11.79
C GLY A 534 42.04 13.32 -11.62
N TYR A 535 42.06 12.74 -10.41
CA TYR A 535 42.63 11.43 -10.16
C TYR A 535 41.56 10.37 -10.05
N ASN A 536 41.86 9.14 -10.50
CA ASN A 536 40.92 8.00 -10.43
C ASN A 536 41.42 6.99 -9.39
N ILE A 537 40.53 6.55 -8.47
CA ILE A 537 40.80 5.58 -7.41
C ILE A 537 41.36 4.25 -7.97
N ASP A 538 40.94 3.83 -9.15
CA ASP A 538 41.37 2.60 -9.80
C ASP A 538 42.89 2.57 -10.12
N ASN A 539 43.54 3.72 -10.08
CA ASN A 539 44.99 3.84 -10.30
C ASN A 539 45.82 3.60 -9.03
N TYR A 540 45.15 3.36 -7.90
CA TYR A 540 45.83 3.18 -6.60
C TYR A 540 45.57 1.78 -6.05
N THR A 541 46.59 1.20 -5.44
CA THR A 541 46.47 -0.04 -4.70
C THR A 541 46.82 0.24 -3.24
N PHE A 542 45.86 -0.10 -2.37
CA PHE A 542 46.03 0.01 -0.92
C PHE A 542 46.45 -1.35 -0.35
N TYR A 543 47.34 -1.37 0.58
CA TYR A 543 47.69 -2.57 1.32
C TYR A 543 48.07 -2.25 2.76
N VAL A 544 47.74 -3.16 3.66
CA VAL A 544 48.13 -3.11 5.07
C VAL A 544 49.36 -3.98 5.25
N LYS A 545 50.34 -3.42 5.92
CA LYS A 545 51.54 -4.13 6.31
C LYS A 545 51.51 -4.33 7.82
N ASP A 546 51.45 -5.56 8.28
CA ASP A 546 51.54 -5.90 9.69
C ASP A 546 52.97 -5.70 10.26
N LYS A 547 53.12 -5.93 11.57
CA LYS A 547 54.42 -5.80 12.25
C LYS A 547 55.49 -6.72 11.69
N ASP A 548 55.10 -7.83 11.05
CA ASP A 548 56.00 -8.86 10.50
C ASP A 548 56.31 -8.59 9.02
N GLY A 549 55.72 -7.54 8.45
CA GLY A 549 55.95 -7.11 7.08
C GLY A 549 55.07 -7.81 6.03
N THR A 550 54.10 -8.61 6.46
CA THR A 550 53.14 -9.25 5.58
C THR A 550 52.21 -8.20 4.98
N LYS A 551 52.00 -8.25 3.65
CA LYS A 551 51.08 -7.35 2.96
C LYS A 551 49.72 -8.06 2.77
N ASN A 552 48.67 -7.41 3.26
CA ASN A 552 47.27 -7.79 3.01
C ASN A 552 46.62 -6.77 2.09
N THR A 553 45.97 -7.19 1.05
CA THR A 553 45.25 -6.36 0.05
C THR A 553 43.75 -6.37 0.33
#